data_8e517949d88acd7e20608ff315a0773f
#
_entry.id   8e517949d88acd7e20608ff315a0773f
#
_cell.length_a   1.000
_cell.length_b   1.000
_cell.length_c   1.000
_cell.angle_alpha   90.00
_cell.angle_beta   90.00
_cell.angle_gamma   90.00
#
_symmetry.space_group_name_H-M   'P 1'
#
loop_
_entity.id
_entity.type
_entity.pdbx_description
1 polymer ?
#
loop_
_entity_poly.entity_id
_entity_poly.type
_entity_poly.pdbx_seq_one_letter_code
_entity_poly.pdbx_strand_id
1 'polypeptide(L)'
;MAESSQGRGAVLAAWIGLILGPLLLLACILTDPPGGLSEKAWLTVGLAALMAVWWSTEAIPIPATSLLPILLIPLLDIDTLAKATAPYANPTIFLFLGGFLLGLAMQRWNLHKRIALATLLAVGNQPSRQIAGFMIATAFISMWVSNTATSIMMLPIGLSVIGLLIAGSEEKEGARFAVALLLGIAYSASVGGIATLIGTPPNALLAAFMRENYDVQIGFGQWMLLGLPLSVGMLIFIWWSLTRGGFRLAGGDSRGLLEKEMAALGPMSRAEKMVAVVFVLAAAAWIFQPLLADYID
;
A
#
# COMPACT_ATOMS: atom_id res chain seq x y z
N MET A 1 13.68 28.73 -4.16
CA MET A 1 14.14 28.87 -2.75
C MET A 1 13.43 27.91 -1.80
N ALA A 2 12.18 27.47 -2.02
CA ALA A 2 11.47 26.53 -1.13
C ALA A 2 11.99 25.07 -1.21
N GLU A 3 12.39 24.59 -2.38
CA GLU A 3 12.93 23.21 -2.55
C GLU A 3 14.27 22.98 -1.83
N SER A 4 15.11 24.01 -1.71
CA SER A 4 16.40 23.90 -1.00
C SER A 4 16.27 23.85 0.52
N SER A 5 15.17 24.31 1.08
CA SER A 5 14.93 24.28 2.53
C SER A 5 14.36 22.93 3.01
N GLN A 6 13.52 22.28 2.22
CA GLN A 6 13.02 20.94 2.53
C GLN A 6 14.13 19.88 2.50
N GLY A 7 15.06 19.98 1.53
CA GLY A 7 16.21 19.08 1.49
C GLY A 7 17.14 19.20 2.69
N ARG A 8 17.38 20.43 3.17
CA ARG A 8 18.23 20.67 4.36
C ARG A 8 17.61 20.15 5.65
N GLY A 9 16.29 20.29 5.82
CA GLY A 9 15.58 19.76 6.98
C GLY A 9 15.64 18.21 7.05
N ALA A 10 15.43 17.53 5.93
CA ALA A 10 15.52 16.08 5.85
C ALA A 10 16.96 15.57 6.15
N VAL A 11 17.99 16.24 5.59
CA VAL A 11 19.40 15.89 5.86
C VAL A 11 19.73 16.08 7.33
N LEU A 12 19.28 17.18 7.96
CA LEU A 12 19.50 17.42 9.38
C LEU A 12 18.78 16.37 10.25
N ALA A 13 17.55 16.03 9.90
CA ALA A 13 16.79 14.98 10.60
C ALA A 13 17.51 13.62 10.51
N ALA A 14 18.02 13.24 9.34
CA ALA A 14 18.80 12.02 9.15
C ALA A 14 20.07 11.99 10.02
N TRP A 15 20.84 13.09 10.08
CA TRP A 15 22.03 13.19 10.94
C TRP A 15 21.68 13.13 12.44
N ILE A 16 20.60 13.81 12.86
CA ILE A 16 20.11 13.72 14.24
C ILE A 16 19.71 12.28 14.56
N GLY A 17 18.96 11.65 13.68
CA GLY A 17 18.53 10.25 13.86
C GLY A 17 19.69 9.27 13.95
N LEU A 18 20.71 9.46 13.08
CA LEU A 18 21.91 8.62 13.05
C LEU A 18 22.65 8.60 14.40
N ILE A 19 22.61 9.68 15.14
CA ILE A 19 23.25 9.82 16.47
C ILE A 19 22.26 9.43 17.58
N LEU A 20 21.04 9.93 17.53
CA LEU A 20 20.04 9.75 18.59
C LEU A 20 19.63 8.28 18.77
N GLY A 21 19.44 7.56 17.68
CA GLY A 21 19.08 6.13 17.74
C GLY A 21 20.07 5.30 18.56
N PRO A 22 21.37 5.27 18.17
CA PRO A 22 22.40 4.58 18.95
C PRO A 22 22.55 5.08 20.40
N LEU A 23 22.38 6.37 20.65
CA LEU A 23 22.42 6.90 22.01
C LEU A 23 21.30 6.38 22.90
N LEU A 24 20.08 6.21 22.35
CA LEU A 24 18.95 5.61 23.07
C LEU A 24 19.22 4.13 23.40
N LEU A 25 19.73 3.37 22.44
CA LEU A 25 20.12 1.98 22.69
C LEU A 25 21.23 1.92 23.76
N LEU A 26 22.27 2.76 23.63
CA LEU A 26 23.36 2.82 24.58
C LEU A 26 22.85 3.20 25.99
N ALA A 27 21.91 4.13 26.10
CA ALA A 27 21.28 4.46 27.35
C ALA A 27 20.61 3.24 28.02
N CYS A 28 19.91 2.42 27.24
CA CYS A 28 19.32 1.17 27.75
C CYS A 28 20.38 0.12 28.16
N ILE A 29 21.54 0.08 27.48
CA ILE A 29 22.65 -0.80 27.85
C ILE A 29 23.31 -0.36 29.17
N LEU A 30 23.41 0.95 29.42
CA LEU A 30 24.11 1.52 30.56
C LEU A 30 23.22 1.75 31.80
N THR A 31 21.93 1.57 31.69
CA THR A 31 20.98 1.82 32.80
C THR A 31 20.27 0.54 33.21
N ASP A 32 19.95 0.43 34.50
CA ASP A 32 19.15 -0.67 35.02
C ASP A 32 17.70 -0.65 34.48
N PRO A 33 17.09 -1.82 34.26
CA PRO A 33 15.70 -1.91 33.80
C PRO A 33 14.75 -1.26 34.81
N PRO A 34 13.85 -0.35 34.38
CA PRO A 34 12.86 0.26 35.26
C PRO A 34 11.70 -0.70 35.57
N GLY A 35 11.14 -0.59 36.79
CA GLY A 35 9.79 -1.10 37.09
C GLY A 35 9.59 -2.62 36.98
N GLY A 36 10.65 -3.43 37.19
CA GLY A 36 10.53 -4.91 37.17
C GLY A 36 10.59 -5.53 35.77
N LEU A 37 10.98 -4.78 34.75
CA LEU A 37 11.35 -5.34 33.45
C LEU A 37 12.60 -6.22 33.58
N SER A 38 12.67 -7.29 32.78
CA SER A 38 13.91 -8.04 32.65
C SER A 38 14.93 -7.26 31.82
N GLU A 39 16.23 -7.51 32.04
CA GLU A 39 17.32 -6.89 31.27
C GLU A 39 17.13 -7.07 29.76
N LYS A 40 16.75 -8.27 29.31
CA LYS A 40 16.44 -8.55 27.90
C LYS A 40 15.27 -7.74 27.34
N ALA A 41 14.23 -7.53 28.15
CA ALA A 41 13.10 -6.70 27.76
C ALA A 41 13.53 -5.23 27.64
N TRP A 42 14.38 -4.74 28.55
CA TRP A 42 14.90 -3.37 28.50
C TRP A 42 15.79 -3.11 27.29
N LEU A 43 16.68 -4.06 26.96
CA LEU A 43 17.49 -4.00 25.75
C LEU A 43 16.62 -4.04 24.47
N THR A 44 15.52 -4.80 24.49
CA THR A 44 14.54 -4.82 23.37
C THR A 44 13.88 -3.46 23.20
N VAL A 45 13.56 -2.75 24.28
CA VAL A 45 13.04 -1.37 24.21
C VAL A 45 14.08 -0.43 23.57
N GLY A 46 15.36 -0.55 23.95
CA GLY A 46 16.45 0.21 23.34
C GLY A 46 16.59 -0.05 21.83
N LEU A 47 16.51 -1.31 21.41
CA LEU A 47 16.54 -1.69 19.99
C LEU A 47 15.31 -1.12 19.24
N ALA A 48 14.12 -1.23 19.82
CA ALA A 48 12.91 -0.68 19.23
C ALA A 48 12.98 0.85 19.09
N ALA A 49 13.52 1.54 20.10
CA ALA A 49 13.71 3.00 20.04
C ALA A 49 14.71 3.42 18.95
N LEU A 50 15.84 2.72 18.83
CA LEU A 50 16.81 2.92 17.75
C LEU A 50 16.12 2.78 16.37
N MET A 51 15.40 1.69 16.16
CA MET A 51 14.72 1.42 14.88
C MET A 51 13.64 2.46 14.60
N ALA A 52 12.83 2.84 15.58
CA ALA A 52 11.79 3.86 15.43
C ALA A 52 12.38 5.23 15.03
N VAL A 53 13.47 5.64 15.67
CA VAL A 53 14.18 6.89 15.32
C VAL A 53 14.75 6.81 13.92
N TRP A 54 15.41 5.73 13.55
CA TRP A 54 16.02 5.58 12.21
C TRP A 54 14.98 5.46 11.10
N TRP A 55 13.83 4.82 11.34
CA TRP A 55 12.72 4.80 10.38
C TRP A 55 12.06 6.16 10.20
N SER A 56 11.88 6.91 11.31
CA SER A 56 11.23 8.23 11.26
C SER A 56 12.09 9.29 10.61
N THR A 57 13.42 9.17 10.73
CA THR A 57 14.39 10.15 10.22
C THR A 57 15.05 9.72 8.91
N GLU A 58 14.78 8.48 8.46
CA GLU A 58 15.46 7.84 7.32
C GLU A 58 17.00 7.98 7.42
N ALA A 59 17.53 7.83 8.64
CA ALA A 59 18.97 7.95 8.92
C ALA A 59 19.83 7.00 8.08
N ILE A 60 19.30 5.79 7.83
CA ILE A 60 19.78 4.82 6.84
C ILE A 60 18.57 4.28 6.06
N PRO A 61 18.77 3.62 4.91
CA PRO A 61 17.66 3.05 4.16
C PRO A 61 16.77 2.15 5.01
N ILE A 62 15.45 2.32 4.91
CA ILE A 62 14.43 1.58 5.69
C ILE A 62 14.68 0.07 5.72
N PRO A 63 15.02 -0.62 4.59
CA PRO A 63 15.33 -2.05 4.60
C PRO A 63 16.57 -2.39 5.45
N ALA A 64 17.58 -1.53 5.46
CA ALA A 64 18.78 -1.75 6.26
C ALA A 64 18.48 -1.66 7.76
N THR A 65 17.68 -0.66 8.20
CA THR A 65 17.18 -0.57 9.57
C THR A 65 16.41 -1.83 9.97
N SER A 66 15.60 -2.37 9.07
CA SER A 66 14.81 -3.57 9.31
C SER A 66 15.64 -4.84 9.52
N LEU A 67 16.91 -4.88 9.13
CA LEU A 67 17.82 -6.00 9.33
C LEU A 67 18.60 -5.92 10.65
N LEU A 68 18.55 -4.80 11.37
CA LEU A 68 19.27 -4.61 12.65
C LEU A 68 18.95 -5.70 13.70
N PRO A 69 17.71 -6.18 13.85
CA PRO A 69 17.40 -7.23 14.83
C PRO A 69 18.23 -8.51 14.62
N ILE A 70 18.53 -8.89 13.37
CA ILE A 70 19.35 -10.08 13.07
C ILE A 70 20.74 -9.96 13.72
N LEU A 71 21.31 -8.75 13.72
CA LEU A 71 22.63 -8.48 14.27
C LEU A 71 22.57 -8.20 15.78
N LEU A 72 21.66 -7.32 16.20
CA LEU A 72 21.68 -6.77 17.55
C LEU A 72 21.04 -7.70 18.59
N ILE A 73 20.05 -8.51 18.25
CA ILE A 73 19.44 -9.47 19.18
C ILE A 73 20.49 -10.46 19.72
N PRO A 74 21.28 -11.17 18.87
CA PRO A 74 22.32 -12.07 19.39
C PRO A 74 23.52 -11.31 19.98
N LEU A 75 23.89 -10.14 19.44
CA LEU A 75 25.01 -9.35 19.95
C LEU A 75 24.77 -8.83 21.38
N LEU A 76 23.54 -8.48 21.70
CA LEU A 76 23.11 -8.01 23.02
C LEU A 76 22.64 -9.16 23.93
N ASP A 77 22.81 -10.40 23.55
CA ASP A 77 22.36 -11.60 24.28
C ASP A 77 20.88 -11.58 24.65
N ILE A 78 20.05 -10.89 23.85
CA ILE A 78 18.60 -10.86 24.02
C ILE A 78 18.03 -12.25 23.71
N ASP A 79 18.40 -12.82 22.54
CA ASP A 79 18.05 -14.19 22.14
C ASP A 79 19.07 -14.73 21.13
N THR A 80 18.87 -15.99 20.71
CA THR A 80 19.76 -16.68 19.76
C THR A 80 19.59 -16.13 18.33
N LEU A 81 20.63 -16.27 17.49
CA LEU A 81 20.57 -15.91 16.07
C LEU A 81 19.43 -16.66 15.35
N ALA A 82 19.19 -17.93 15.68
CA ALA A 82 18.13 -18.72 15.07
C ALA A 82 16.73 -18.08 15.32
N LYS A 83 16.46 -17.63 16.55
CA LYS A 83 15.20 -16.94 16.87
C LYS A 83 15.12 -15.55 16.27
N ALA A 84 16.23 -14.80 16.20
CA ALA A 84 16.28 -13.50 15.57
C ALA A 84 16.01 -13.56 14.06
N THR A 85 16.42 -14.65 13.38
CA THR A 85 16.25 -14.81 11.92
C THR A 85 14.95 -15.49 11.53
N ALA A 86 14.35 -16.32 12.39
CA ALA A 86 13.13 -17.06 12.09
C ALA A 86 11.96 -16.18 11.54
N PRO A 87 11.68 -14.99 12.09
CA PRO A 87 10.62 -14.11 11.56
C PRO A 87 10.84 -13.69 10.11
N TYR A 88 12.09 -13.58 9.63
CA TYR A 88 12.43 -13.18 8.26
C TYR A 88 12.16 -14.29 7.22
N ALA A 89 12.00 -15.53 7.67
CA ALA A 89 11.63 -16.67 6.84
C ALA A 89 10.17 -17.12 7.07
N ASN A 90 9.32 -16.27 7.66
CA ASN A 90 7.91 -16.58 7.88
C ASN A 90 7.20 -16.80 6.53
N PRO A 91 6.36 -17.86 6.36
CA PRO A 91 5.61 -18.12 5.13
C PRO A 91 4.81 -16.92 4.61
N THR A 92 4.34 -16.05 5.50
CA THR A 92 3.63 -14.82 5.18
C THR A 92 4.48 -13.85 4.33
N ILE A 93 5.81 -13.79 4.58
CA ILE A 93 6.73 -12.95 3.79
C ILE A 93 6.84 -13.46 2.36
N PHE A 94 6.85 -14.78 2.15
CA PHE A 94 6.87 -15.38 0.81
C PHE A 94 5.55 -15.17 0.06
N LEU A 95 4.41 -15.16 0.77
CA LEU A 95 3.12 -14.75 0.20
C LEU A 95 3.18 -13.31 -0.33
N PHE A 96 3.72 -12.38 0.47
CA PHE A 96 3.94 -10.99 0.05
C PHE A 96 4.89 -10.89 -1.13
N LEU A 97 6.02 -11.61 -1.09
CA LEU A 97 6.98 -11.62 -2.19
C LEU A 97 6.30 -12.02 -3.49
N GLY A 98 5.49 -13.08 -3.48
CA GLY A 98 4.69 -13.52 -4.64
C GLY A 98 3.74 -12.42 -5.11
N GLY A 99 3.00 -11.78 -4.19
CA GLY A 99 2.10 -10.67 -4.50
C GLY A 99 2.82 -9.47 -5.10
N PHE A 100 3.96 -9.07 -4.53
CA PHE A 100 4.77 -7.97 -5.06
C PHE A 100 5.35 -8.27 -6.45
N LEU A 101 5.81 -9.49 -6.69
CA LEU A 101 6.30 -9.89 -8.02
C LEU A 101 5.19 -9.81 -9.07
N LEU A 102 3.97 -10.26 -8.74
CA LEU A 102 2.80 -10.11 -9.62
C LEU A 102 2.45 -8.63 -9.83
N GLY A 103 2.43 -7.82 -8.77
CA GLY A 103 2.20 -6.39 -8.86
C GLY A 103 3.23 -5.67 -9.75
N LEU A 104 4.51 -5.98 -9.58
CA LEU A 104 5.58 -5.46 -10.44
C LEU A 104 5.44 -5.90 -11.90
N ALA A 105 5.04 -7.16 -12.15
CA ALA A 105 4.76 -7.64 -13.49
C ALA A 105 3.60 -6.89 -14.14
N MET A 106 2.50 -6.65 -13.40
CA MET A 106 1.37 -5.83 -13.86
C MET A 106 1.81 -4.40 -14.20
N GLN A 107 2.70 -3.81 -13.39
CA GLN A 107 3.25 -2.48 -13.63
C GLN A 107 4.15 -2.45 -14.87
N ARG A 108 5.07 -3.37 -14.97
CA ARG A 108 6.03 -3.42 -16.09
C ARG A 108 5.36 -3.52 -17.45
N TRP A 109 4.24 -4.24 -17.55
CA TRP A 109 3.53 -4.49 -18.79
C TRP A 109 2.27 -3.62 -18.95
N ASN A 110 2.08 -2.58 -18.14
CA ASN A 110 0.97 -1.63 -18.18
C ASN A 110 -0.44 -2.25 -18.07
N LEU A 111 -0.57 -3.48 -17.56
CA LEU A 111 -1.87 -4.14 -17.39
C LEU A 111 -2.75 -3.33 -16.42
N HIS A 112 -2.17 -2.81 -15.32
CA HIS A 112 -2.85 -1.95 -14.34
C HIS A 112 -3.41 -0.67 -15.00
N LYS A 113 -2.62 -0.01 -15.90
CA LYS A 113 -3.07 1.19 -16.63
C LYS A 113 -4.25 0.87 -17.55
N ARG A 114 -4.21 -0.26 -18.23
CA ARG A 114 -5.30 -0.71 -19.08
C ARG A 114 -6.58 -0.98 -18.29
N ILE A 115 -6.48 -1.66 -17.14
CA ILE A 115 -7.62 -1.92 -16.25
C ILE A 115 -8.22 -0.60 -15.76
N ALA A 116 -7.38 0.35 -15.34
CA ALA A 116 -7.83 1.66 -14.89
C ALA A 116 -8.57 2.42 -15.99
N LEU A 117 -7.99 2.53 -17.19
CA LEU A 117 -8.60 3.23 -18.32
C LEU A 117 -9.89 2.55 -18.78
N ALA A 118 -9.94 1.22 -18.83
CA ALA A 118 -11.17 0.47 -19.16
C ALA A 118 -12.29 0.77 -18.14
N THR A 119 -11.98 0.81 -16.85
CA THR A 119 -12.95 1.14 -15.80
C THR A 119 -13.44 2.58 -15.97
N LEU A 120 -12.54 3.55 -16.20
CA LEU A 120 -12.90 4.96 -16.38
C LEU A 120 -13.78 5.20 -17.61
N LEU A 121 -13.50 4.50 -18.72
CA LEU A 121 -14.32 4.56 -19.92
C LEU A 121 -15.72 3.96 -19.71
N ALA A 122 -15.85 2.94 -18.87
CA ALA A 122 -17.12 2.26 -18.60
C ALA A 122 -18.08 3.09 -17.74
N VAL A 123 -17.58 3.95 -16.84
CA VAL A 123 -18.44 4.72 -15.90
C VAL A 123 -19.05 5.99 -16.50
N GLY A 124 -18.54 6.45 -17.65
CA GLY A 124 -19.04 7.64 -18.36
C GLY A 124 -18.53 8.97 -17.79
N ASN A 125 -18.98 10.09 -18.36
CA ASN A 125 -18.35 11.42 -18.21
C ASN A 125 -18.86 12.28 -17.04
N GLN A 126 -19.90 11.85 -16.33
CA GLN A 126 -20.40 12.65 -15.20
C GLN A 126 -19.32 12.77 -14.09
N PRO A 127 -19.09 13.98 -13.54
CA PRO A 127 -18.01 14.18 -12.55
C PRO A 127 -18.05 13.22 -11.38
N SER A 128 -19.22 13.00 -10.77
CA SER A 128 -19.37 12.05 -9.66
C SER A 128 -19.11 10.59 -10.06
N ARG A 129 -19.46 10.22 -11.31
CA ARG A 129 -19.16 8.88 -11.84
C ARG A 129 -17.67 8.72 -12.16
N GLN A 130 -17.02 9.78 -12.66
CA GLN A 130 -15.57 9.75 -12.84
C GLN A 130 -14.85 9.53 -11.52
N ILE A 131 -15.24 10.19 -10.43
CA ILE A 131 -14.70 9.93 -9.10
C ILE A 131 -14.93 8.45 -8.72
N ALA A 132 -16.14 7.90 -8.91
CA ALA A 132 -16.41 6.48 -8.64
C ALA A 132 -15.51 5.55 -9.47
N GLY A 133 -15.33 5.85 -10.76
CA GLY A 133 -14.45 5.09 -11.66
C GLY A 133 -12.99 5.07 -11.19
N PHE A 134 -12.46 6.23 -10.81
CA PHE A 134 -11.13 6.34 -10.22
C PHE A 134 -11.04 5.54 -8.91
N MET A 135 -12.03 5.65 -8.05
CA MET A 135 -12.06 4.92 -6.79
C MET A 135 -12.11 3.40 -6.99
N ILE A 136 -12.95 2.91 -7.90
CA ILE A 136 -13.07 1.47 -8.22
C ILE A 136 -11.76 0.95 -8.81
N ALA A 137 -11.21 1.64 -9.81
CA ALA A 137 -9.97 1.24 -10.45
C ALA A 137 -8.80 1.23 -9.47
N THR A 138 -8.67 2.28 -8.66
CA THR A 138 -7.63 2.41 -7.64
C THR A 138 -7.75 1.32 -6.59
N ALA A 139 -8.95 1.10 -6.04
CA ALA A 139 -9.17 0.07 -5.03
C ALA A 139 -8.86 -1.32 -5.58
N PHE A 140 -9.33 -1.66 -6.79
CA PHE A 140 -9.07 -2.95 -7.41
C PHE A 140 -7.57 -3.21 -7.62
N ILE A 141 -6.82 -2.22 -8.10
CA ILE A 141 -5.37 -2.35 -8.30
C ILE A 141 -4.67 -2.46 -6.94
N SER A 142 -5.09 -1.67 -5.95
CA SER A 142 -4.48 -1.64 -4.62
C SER A 142 -4.73 -2.91 -3.79
N MET A 143 -5.68 -3.74 -4.16
CA MET A 143 -5.82 -5.10 -3.59
C MET A 143 -4.58 -5.97 -3.80
N TRP A 144 -3.78 -5.69 -4.84
CA TRP A 144 -2.70 -6.53 -5.34
C TRP A 144 -1.35 -5.82 -5.43
N VAL A 145 -1.38 -4.50 -5.46
CA VAL A 145 -0.21 -3.63 -5.58
C VAL A 145 -0.20 -2.68 -4.37
N SER A 146 0.98 -2.26 -3.91
CA SER A 146 1.06 -1.36 -2.75
C SER A 146 0.23 -0.08 -2.96
N ASN A 147 -0.39 0.41 -1.88
CA ASN A 147 -1.25 1.60 -1.88
C ASN A 147 -0.52 2.82 -2.46
N THR A 148 0.75 3.01 -2.06
CA THR A 148 1.59 4.11 -2.54
C THR A 148 1.84 4.03 -4.03
N ALA A 149 2.26 2.86 -4.55
CA ALA A 149 2.49 2.68 -5.97
C ALA A 149 1.21 2.90 -6.79
N THR A 150 0.07 2.39 -6.30
CA THR A 150 -1.23 2.58 -6.94
C THR A 150 -1.63 4.06 -6.99
N SER A 151 -1.47 4.79 -5.88
CA SER A 151 -1.78 6.22 -5.81
C SER A 151 -0.91 7.03 -6.77
N ILE A 152 0.42 6.77 -6.80
CA ILE A 152 1.37 7.46 -7.70
C ILE A 152 1.01 7.21 -9.16
N MET A 153 0.59 5.99 -9.52
CA MET A 153 0.21 5.65 -10.90
C MET A 153 -1.11 6.30 -11.33
N MET A 154 -2.08 6.41 -10.42
CA MET A 154 -3.39 7.01 -10.72
C MET A 154 -3.35 8.53 -10.76
N LEU A 155 -2.38 9.15 -10.07
CA LEU A 155 -2.26 10.60 -9.95
C LEU A 155 -2.13 11.33 -11.31
N PRO A 156 -1.23 10.96 -12.23
CA PRO A 156 -1.11 11.64 -13.54
C PRO A 156 -2.41 11.57 -14.37
N ILE A 157 -3.09 10.42 -14.35
CA ILE A 157 -4.37 10.23 -15.04
C ILE A 157 -5.42 11.14 -14.41
N GLY A 158 -5.48 11.17 -13.08
CA GLY A 158 -6.40 12.03 -12.31
C GLY A 158 -6.16 13.51 -12.60
N LEU A 159 -4.92 13.97 -12.58
CA LEU A 159 -4.57 15.35 -12.89
C LEU A 159 -4.95 15.76 -14.33
N SER A 160 -4.76 14.85 -15.29
CA SER A 160 -5.16 15.10 -16.68
C SER A 160 -6.67 15.24 -16.83
N VAL A 161 -7.45 14.38 -16.15
CA VAL A 161 -8.93 14.45 -16.14
C VAL A 161 -9.40 15.70 -15.41
N ILE A 162 -8.79 16.05 -14.26
CA ILE A 162 -9.07 17.29 -13.54
C ILE A 162 -8.90 18.49 -14.47
N GLY A 163 -7.71 18.64 -15.08
CA GLY A 163 -7.40 19.76 -15.95
C GLY A 163 -8.44 19.95 -17.08
N LEU A 164 -8.97 18.83 -17.59
CA LEU A 164 -9.94 18.86 -18.69
C LEU A 164 -11.35 19.21 -18.21
N LEU A 165 -11.78 18.65 -17.07
CA LEU A 165 -13.15 18.84 -16.56
C LEU A 165 -13.34 20.20 -15.88
N ILE A 166 -12.29 20.80 -15.30
CA ILE A 166 -12.40 22.12 -14.63
C ILE A 166 -12.25 23.29 -15.62
N ALA A 167 -11.84 23.02 -16.87
CA ALA A 167 -11.63 24.07 -17.87
C ALA A 167 -12.91 24.90 -18.06
N GLY A 168 -12.83 26.21 -17.84
CA GLY A 168 -13.97 27.12 -17.94
C GLY A 168 -14.98 27.07 -16.77
N SER A 169 -14.71 26.28 -15.73
CA SER A 169 -15.54 26.22 -14.53
C SER A 169 -15.15 27.32 -13.52
N GLU A 170 -16.06 27.62 -12.59
CA GLU A 170 -15.73 28.49 -11.46
C GLU A 170 -14.59 27.86 -10.63
N GLU A 171 -13.64 28.69 -10.19
CA GLU A 171 -12.43 28.25 -9.46
C GLU A 171 -12.80 27.40 -8.22
N LYS A 172 -13.84 27.80 -7.48
CA LYS A 172 -14.29 27.10 -6.28
C LYS A 172 -14.82 25.69 -6.59
N GLU A 173 -15.63 25.55 -7.64
CA GLU A 173 -16.18 24.24 -8.06
C GLU A 173 -15.10 23.35 -8.65
N GLY A 174 -14.19 23.92 -9.45
CA GLY A 174 -13.03 23.21 -9.98
C GLY A 174 -12.12 22.67 -8.87
N ALA A 175 -11.78 23.51 -7.88
CA ALA A 175 -10.97 23.11 -6.73
C ALA A 175 -11.65 22.01 -5.90
N ARG A 176 -12.97 22.13 -5.68
CA ARG A 176 -13.74 21.12 -4.95
C ARG A 176 -13.74 19.76 -5.66
N PHE A 177 -13.91 19.73 -6.98
CA PHE A 177 -13.82 18.50 -7.76
C PHE A 177 -12.41 17.91 -7.72
N ALA A 178 -11.37 18.73 -7.89
CA ALA A 178 -9.98 18.27 -7.83
C ALA A 178 -9.65 17.61 -6.49
N VAL A 179 -10.02 18.26 -5.39
CA VAL A 179 -9.84 17.71 -4.03
C VAL A 179 -10.60 16.39 -3.87
N ALA A 180 -11.86 16.33 -4.30
CA ALA A 180 -12.69 15.13 -4.18
C ALA A 180 -12.10 13.95 -4.98
N LEU A 181 -11.59 14.19 -6.19
CA LEU A 181 -10.99 13.15 -7.02
C LEU A 181 -9.66 12.67 -6.46
N LEU A 182 -8.79 13.58 -6.02
CA LEU A 182 -7.50 13.22 -5.43
C LEU A 182 -7.65 12.48 -4.09
N LEU A 183 -8.55 12.93 -3.23
CA LEU A 183 -8.88 12.21 -1.99
C LEU A 183 -9.55 10.87 -2.30
N GLY A 184 -10.41 10.80 -3.33
CA GLY A 184 -10.99 9.56 -3.81
C GLY A 184 -9.93 8.53 -4.19
N ILE A 185 -8.89 8.92 -4.94
CA ILE A 185 -7.74 8.08 -5.26
C ILE A 185 -7.02 7.64 -3.99
N ALA A 186 -6.64 8.56 -3.11
CA ALA A 186 -5.84 8.28 -1.92
C ALA A 186 -6.56 7.33 -0.94
N TYR A 187 -7.83 7.60 -0.64
CA TYR A 187 -8.63 6.74 0.24
C TYR A 187 -8.90 5.38 -0.39
N SER A 188 -9.17 5.34 -1.69
CA SER A 188 -9.44 4.07 -2.37
C SER A 188 -8.20 3.18 -2.46
N ALA A 189 -7.00 3.75 -2.55
CA ALA A 189 -5.77 2.98 -2.45
C ALA A 189 -5.64 2.31 -1.08
N SER A 190 -5.88 3.04 0.01
CA SER A 190 -5.82 2.50 1.37
C SER A 190 -6.93 1.47 1.64
N VAL A 191 -8.17 1.79 1.27
CA VAL A 191 -9.33 0.92 1.49
C VAL A 191 -9.26 -0.34 0.62
N GLY A 192 -8.82 -0.22 -0.63
CA GLY A 192 -8.60 -1.37 -1.52
C GLY A 192 -7.57 -2.34 -0.94
N GLY A 193 -6.50 -1.83 -0.33
CA GLY A 193 -5.50 -2.64 0.35
C GLY A 193 -6.04 -3.49 1.49
N ILE A 194 -7.15 -3.10 2.13
CA ILE A 194 -7.78 -3.90 3.20
C ILE A 194 -8.44 -5.17 2.64
N ALA A 195 -8.88 -5.16 1.39
CA ALA A 195 -9.71 -6.22 0.80
C ALA A 195 -9.01 -7.57 0.68
N THR A 196 -7.67 -7.62 0.60
CA THR A 196 -6.89 -8.87 0.50
C THR A 196 -5.77 -8.94 1.53
N LEU A 197 -5.27 -10.13 1.82
CA LEU A 197 -4.15 -10.32 2.74
C LEU A 197 -2.88 -9.61 2.29
N ILE A 198 -2.62 -9.54 0.99
CA ILE A 198 -1.39 -8.97 0.41
C ILE A 198 -1.52 -7.49 0.03
N GLY A 199 -2.73 -6.91 0.07
CA GLY A 199 -2.95 -5.52 -0.34
C GLY A 199 -2.22 -4.53 0.56
N THR A 200 -2.04 -4.83 1.85
CA THR A 200 -1.26 -4.01 2.77
C THR A 200 -0.60 -4.85 3.86
N PRO A 201 0.66 -4.55 4.28
CA PRO A 201 1.40 -5.36 5.26
C PRO A 201 0.68 -5.62 6.59
N PRO A 202 -0.06 -4.66 7.19
CA PRO A 202 -0.77 -4.90 8.45
C PRO A 202 -1.75 -6.09 8.41
N ASN A 203 -2.37 -6.37 7.27
CA ASN A 203 -3.34 -7.47 7.13
C ASN A 203 -2.66 -8.82 7.40
N ALA A 204 -1.53 -9.05 6.77
CA ALA A 204 -0.81 -10.30 6.94
C ALA A 204 -0.06 -10.39 8.27
N LEU A 205 0.39 -9.25 8.82
CA LEU A 205 0.92 -9.20 10.19
C LEU A 205 -0.16 -9.64 11.19
N LEU A 206 -1.40 -9.16 11.03
CA LEU A 206 -2.51 -9.60 11.87
C LEU A 206 -2.77 -11.11 11.70
N ALA A 207 -2.79 -11.63 10.48
CA ALA A 207 -2.99 -13.06 10.23
C ALA A 207 -1.85 -13.91 10.83
N ALA A 208 -0.60 -13.47 10.71
CA ALA A 208 0.54 -14.13 11.32
C ALA A 208 0.46 -14.09 12.86
N PHE A 209 0.12 -12.94 13.44
CA PHE A 209 -0.05 -12.76 14.88
C PHE A 209 -1.15 -13.68 15.45
N MET A 210 -2.29 -13.76 14.75
CA MET A 210 -3.41 -14.62 15.15
C MET A 210 -3.01 -16.11 15.13
N ARG A 211 -2.22 -16.51 14.12
CA ARG A 211 -1.72 -17.88 14.04
C ARG A 211 -0.73 -18.19 15.16
N GLU A 212 0.23 -17.29 15.42
CA GLU A 212 1.32 -17.54 16.37
C GLU A 212 0.87 -17.47 17.83
N ASN A 213 -0.10 -16.62 18.17
CA ASN A 213 -0.52 -16.38 19.54
C ASN A 213 -1.84 -17.07 19.93
N TYR A 214 -2.71 -17.36 18.95
CA TYR A 214 -4.06 -17.88 19.21
C TYR A 214 -4.37 -19.17 18.44
N ASP A 215 -3.41 -19.67 17.64
CA ASP A 215 -3.59 -20.85 16.75
C ASP A 215 -4.77 -20.68 15.76
N VAL A 216 -5.09 -19.43 15.43
CA VAL A 216 -6.15 -19.09 14.46
C VAL A 216 -5.54 -18.87 13.10
N GLN A 217 -5.81 -19.77 12.17
CA GLN A 217 -5.34 -19.67 10.79
C GLN A 217 -6.34 -18.84 9.97
N ILE A 218 -5.90 -17.70 9.44
CA ILE A 218 -6.68 -16.86 8.54
C ILE A 218 -6.12 -17.00 7.12
N GLY A 219 -6.81 -17.80 6.31
CA GLY A 219 -6.46 -17.98 4.90
C GLY A 219 -6.83 -16.78 4.03
N PHE A 220 -6.28 -16.74 2.81
CA PHE A 220 -6.49 -15.63 1.87
C PHE A 220 -7.98 -15.41 1.55
N GLY A 221 -8.70 -16.50 1.21
CA GLY A 221 -10.14 -16.44 0.93
C GLY A 221 -10.97 -16.03 2.15
N GLN A 222 -10.63 -16.53 3.35
CA GLN A 222 -11.30 -16.16 4.59
C GLN A 222 -11.14 -14.67 4.91
N TRP A 223 -9.93 -14.12 4.70
CA TRP A 223 -9.72 -12.68 4.84
C TRP A 223 -10.63 -11.88 3.90
N MET A 224 -10.71 -12.29 2.63
CA MET A 224 -11.53 -11.61 1.62
C MET A 224 -13.03 -11.64 1.94
N LEU A 225 -13.53 -12.68 2.59
CA LEU A 225 -14.94 -12.75 3.00
C LEU A 225 -15.35 -11.58 3.93
N LEU A 226 -14.41 -11.05 4.69
CA LEU A 226 -14.61 -9.91 5.59
C LEU A 226 -14.06 -8.61 4.99
N GLY A 227 -12.85 -8.64 4.46
CA GLY A 227 -12.14 -7.48 3.94
C GLY A 227 -12.80 -6.88 2.72
N LEU A 228 -13.30 -7.70 1.78
CA LEU A 228 -13.93 -7.20 0.57
C LEU A 228 -15.27 -6.48 0.83
N PRO A 229 -16.24 -7.06 1.57
CA PRO A 229 -17.48 -6.35 1.91
C PRO A 229 -17.23 -5.06 2.71
N LEU A 230 -16.29 -5.09 3.67
CA LEU A 230 -15.89 -3.90 4.43
C LEU A 230 -15.34 -2.81 3.51
N SER A 231 -14.42 -3.16 2.61
CA SER A 231 -13.84 -2.23 1.65
C SER A 231 -14.90 -1.64 0.72
N VAL A 232 -15.82 -2.46 0.20
CA VAL A 232 -16.93 -1.98 -0.64
C VAL A 232 -17.82 -1.00 0.13
N GLY A 233 -18.21 -1.32 1.35
CA GLY A 233 -19.01 -0.44 2.20
C GLY A 233 -18.32 0.89 2.46
N MET A 234 -17.02 0.87 2.79
CA MET A 234 -16.22 2.08 2.99
C MET A 234 -16.09 2.90 1.70
N LEU A 235 -15.85 2.27 0.55
CA LEU A 235 -15.77 2.96 -0.74
C LEU A 235 -17.08 3.67 -1.10
N ILE A 236 -18.22 3.01 -0.89
CA ILE A 236 -19.54 3.62 -1.12
C ILE A 236 -19.73 4.83 -0.20
N PHE A 237 -19.39 4.71 1.09
CA PHE A 237 -19.49 5.79 2.05
C PHE A 237 -18.58 6.98 1.69
N ILE A 238 -17.33 6.72 1.33
CA ILE A 238 -16.35 7.74 0.93
C ILE A 238 -16.83 8.44 -0.36
N TRP A 239 -17.25 7.68 -1.36
CA TRP A 239 -17.76 8.22 -2.61
C TRP A 239 -18.98 9.13 -2.37
N TRP A 240 -19.95 8.66 -1.60
CA TRP A 240 -21.12 9.46 -1.23
C TRP A 240 -20.70 10.74 -0.49
N SER A 241 -19.81 10.65 0.48
CA SER A 241 -19.32 11.79 1.25
C SER A 241 -18.62 12.84 0.37
N LEU A 242 -17.76 12.40 -0.55
CA LEU A 242 -17.01 13.28 -1.45
C LEU A 242 -17.88 13.88 -2.55
N THR A 243 -18.94 13.21 -2.98
CA THR A 243 -19.76 13.62 -4.12
C THR A 243 -21.11 14.23 -3.73
N ARG A 244 -21.48 14.19 -2.44
CA ARG A 244 -22.72 14.82 -1.97
C ARG A 244 -22.73 16.31 -2.29
N GLY A 245 -23.82 16.76 -2.91
CA GLY A 245 -23.96 18.13 -3.40
C GLY A 245 -23.60 18.33 -4.86
N GLY A 246 -23.12 17.28 -5.55
CA GLY A 246 -22.81 17.31 -6.98
C GLY A 246 -21.66 18.26 -7.35
N PHE A 247 -21.37 18.37 -8.63
CA PHE A 247 -20.36 19.28 -9.18
C PHE A 247 -20.96 20.00 -10.39
N ARG A 248 -20.78 21.34 -10.46
CA ARG A 248 -21.19 22.18 -11.58
C ARG A 248 -19.93 22.55 -12.39
N LEU A 249 -19.53 21.66 -13.29
CA LEU A 249 -18.34 21.85 -14.12
C LEU A 249 -18.78 22.21 -15.52
N ALA A 250 -18.12 23.19 -16.12
CA ALA A 250 -18.32 23.64 -17.51
C ALA A 250 -17.43 22.87 -18.50
N GLY A 251 -16.52 22.03 -18.00
CA GLY A 251 -15.46 21.42 -18.77
C GLY A 251 -15.90 20.34 -19.75
N GLY A 252 -14.94 19.94 -20.59
CA GLY A 252 -15.15 19.10 -21.74
C GLY A 252 -15.33 17.60 -21.46
N ASP A 253 -15.39 16.86 -22.55
CA ASP A 253 -15.53 15.41 -22.54
C ASP A 253 -14.19 14.73 -22.18
N SER A 254 -14.12 14.12 -20.97
CA SER A 254 -12.95 13.35 -20.55
C SER A 254 -12.78 12.04 -21.33
N ARG A 255 -13.85 11.57 -22.01
CA ARG A 255 -13.83 10.31 -22.75
C ARG A 255 -12.81 10.30 -23.88
N GLY A 256 -12.74 11.37 -24.67
CA GLY A 256 -11.77 11.50 -25.76
C GLY A 256 -10.31 11.43 -25.29
N LEU A 257 -10.02 12.01 -24.09
CA LEU A 257 -8.71 11.88 -23.45
C LEU A 257 -8.41 10.43 -23.05
N LEU A 258 -9.35 9.77 -22.39
CA LEU A 258 -9.21 8.38 -21.93
C LEU A 258 -9.09 7.40 -23.10
N GLU A 259 -9.86 7.61 -24.17
CA GLU A 259 -9.76 6.82 -25.42
C GLU A 259 -8.38 7.00 -26.09
N LYS A 260 -7.84 8.23 -26.11
CA LYS A 260 -6.49 8.49 -26.63
C LYS A 260 -5.42 7.81 -25.78
N GLU A 261 -5.51 7.87 -24.46
CA GLU A 261 -4.59 7.16 -23.55
C GLU A 261 -4.69 5.64 -23.71
N MET A 262 -5.90 5.10 -23.87
CA MET A 262 -6.12 3.69 -24.15
C MET A 262 -5.53 3.28 -25.51
N ALA A 263 -5.74 4.09 -26.56
CA ALA A 263 -5.18 3.87 -27.89
C ALA A 263 -3.65 3.92 -27.89
N ALA A 264 -3.04 4.79 -27.07
CA ALA A 264 -1.59 4.87 -26.91
C ALA A 264 -0.96 3.59 -26.31
N LEU A 265 -1.73 2.81 -25.54
CA LEU A 265 -1.28 1.49 -25.08
C LEU A 265 -1.26 0.43 -26.20
N GLY A 266 -1.95 0.70 -27.31
CA GLY A 266 -2.09 -0.25 -28.42
C GLY A 266 -2.85 -1.52 -28.05
N PRO A 267 -2.82 -2.55 -28.91
CA PRO A 267 -3.43 -3.85 -28.62
C PRO A 267 -2.71 -4.57 -27.48
N MET A 268 -3.44 -5.41 -26.75
CA MET A 268 -2.89 -6.15 -25.62
C MET A 268 -1.72 -7.05 -26.07
N SER A 269 -0.53 -6.79 -25.58
CA SER A 269 0.68 -7.53 -25.93
C SER A 269 0.65 -8.97 -25.39
N ARG A 270 1.48 -9.86 -25.96
CA ARG A 270 1.61 -11.24 -25.49
C ARG A 270 2.03 -11.29 -24.01
N ALA A 271 2.97 -10.43 -23.62
CA ALA A 271 3.45 -10.36 -22.23
C ALA A 271 2.34 -9.89 -21.28
N GLU A 272 1.57 -8.88 -21.68
CA GLU A 272 0.43 -8.39 -20.91
C GLU A 272 -0.64 -9.48 -20.70
N LYS A 273 -0.95 -10.25 -21.74
CA LYS A 273 -1.86 -11.41 -21.64
C LYS A 273 -1.33 -12.49 -20.71
N MET A 274 -0.03 -12.81 -20.80
CA MET A 274 0.60 -13.79 -19.91
C MET A 274 0.54 -13.34 -18.45
N VAL A 275 0.84 -12.07 -18.17
CA VAL A 275 0.71 -11.51 -16.81
C VAL A 275 -0.73 -11.59 -16.31
N ALA A 276 -1.71 -11.27 -17.15
CA ALA A 276 -3.13 -11.39 -16.79
C ALA A 276 -3.51 -12.83 -16.44
N VAL A 277 -3.07 -13.80 -17.23
CA VAL A 277 -3.34 -15.24 -16.98
C VAL A 277 -2.68 -15.69 -15.69
N VAL A 278 -1.37 -15.40 -15.51
CA VAL A 278 -0.65 -15.80 -14.30
C VAL A 278 -1.27 -15.14 -13.07
N PHE A 279 -1.66 -13.88 -13.16
CA PHE A 279 -2.34 -13.15 -12.09
C PHE A 279 -3.67 -13.85 -11.70
N VAL A 280 -4.52 -14.17 -12.67
CA VAL A 280 -5.81 -14.84 -12.41
C VAL A 280 -5.60 -16.22 -11.80
N LEU A 281 -4.64 -16.99 -12.29
CA LEU A 281 -4.32 -18.32 -11.76
C LEU A 281 -3.79 -18.25 -10.32
N ALA A 282 -2.88 -17.30 -10.03
CA ALA A 282 -2.35 -17.11 -8.69
C ALA A 282 -3.42 -16.64 -7.69
N ALA A 283 -4.26 -15.68 -8.09
CA ALA A 283 -5.37 -15.22 -7.28
C ALA A 283 -6.38 -16.37 -7.00
N ALA A 284 -6.71 -17.16 -8.01
CA ALA A 284 -7.58 -18.34 -7.84
C ALA A 284 -6.94 -19.37 -6.90
N ALA A 285 -5.65 -19.69 -7.07
CA ALA A 285 -4.93 -20.61 -6.20
C ALA A 285 -4.92 -20.12 -4.73
N TRP A 286 -4.71 -18.85 -4.47
CA TRP A 286 -4.75 -18.29 -3.11
C TRP A 286 -6.16 -18.31 -2.51
N ILE A 287 -7.19 -17.97 -3.28
CA ILE A 287 -8.57 -17.95 -2.80
C ILE A 287 -9.06 -19.37 -2.48
N PHE A 288 -8.74 -20.33 -3.35
CA PHE A 288 -9.18 -21.70 -3.22
C PHE A 288 -8.16 -22.64 -2.54
N GLN A 289 -7.10 -22.09 -1.96
CA GLN A 289 -6.06 -22.85 -1.27
C GLN A 289 -6.63 -23.91 -0.28
N PRO A 290 -7.63 -23.62 0.57
CA PRO A 290 -8.16 -24.63 1.48
C PRO A 290 -8.76 -25.83 0.77
N LEU A 291 -9.48 -25.59 -0.35
CA LEU A 291 -10.07 -26.67 -1.15
C LEU A 291 -9.01 -27.49 -1.91
N LEU A 292 -7.90 -26.85 -2.28
CA LEU A 292 -6.79 -27.53 -2.98
C LEU A 292 -5.97 -28.38 -2.00
N ALA A 293 -5.78 -27.94 -0.76
CA ALA A 293 -5.07 -28.68 0.28
C ALA A 293 -5.78 -29.99 0.60
N ASP A 294 -7.12 -29.99 0.72
CA ASP A 294 -7.92 -31.19 0.98
C ASP A 294 -7.85 -32.26 -0.15
N TYR A 295 -7.36 -31.88 -1.36
CA TYR A 295 -7.21 -32.79 -2.50
C TYR A 295 -5.79 -33.29 -2.71
N ILE A 296 -4.79 -32.66 -2.09
CA ILE A 296 -3.36 -32.96 -2.29
C ILE A 296 -2.79 -33.81 -1.13
N ASP A 297 -3.43 -33.81 0.04
CA ASP A 297 -3.17 -34.70 1.18
C ASP A 297 -3.95 -36.03 1.01
#